data_e7b29fce626683d16687a4f0416b2387
#
_entry.id   e7b29fce626683d16687a4f0416b2387
#
_cell.length_a   1.000
_cell.length_b   1.000
_cell.length_c   1.000
_cell.angle_alpha   90.00
_cell.angle_beta   90.00
_cell.angle_gamma   90.00
#
_symmetry.space_group_name_H-M   'P 1'
#
loop_
_entity.id
_entity.type
_entity.pdbx_description
1 polymer ?
#
loop_
_entity_poly.entity_id
_entity_poly.type
_entity_poly.pdbx_seq_one_letter_code
_entity_poly.pdbx_strand_id
1 'polypeptide(L)'
;CVLEDVKANCAVRNIYVNIANQDNQITLVVYHNVLDALADCICKYDVNFKMSKVIPGNYQLKVYYAKPNMKYEASDIAYNGQVNLVQNKKAYITLNADKVLLEM
;
A
#
# COMPACT_ATOMS: atom_id res chain seq x y z
N CYS A 1 8.78 7.05 0.78
CA CYS A 1 8.41 5.76 1.36
C CYS A 1 8.33 4.68 0.28
N VAL A 2 8.67 3.47 0.65
CA VAL A 2 8.62 2.31 -0.23
C VAL A 2 7.79 1.22 0.45
N LEU A 3 6.76 0.74 -0.24
CA LEU A 3 6.04 -0.45 0.16
C LEU A 3 6.69 -1.65 -0.52
N GLU A 4 7.26 -2.54 0.28
CA GLU A 4 7.96 -3.71 -0.23
C GLU A 4 7.04 -4.93 -0.25
N ASP A 5 7.27 -5.81 -1.23
CA ASP A 5 6.57 -7.08 -1.36
C ASP A 5 5.05 -6.94 -1.51
N VAL A 6 4.62 -5.93 -2.28
CA VAL A 6 3.23 -5.83 -2.69
C VAL A 6 2.96 -6.96 -3.67
N LYS A 7 2.18 -7.94 -3.26
CA LYS A 7 1.82 -9.06 -4.12
C LYS A 7 0.58 -8.73 -4.92
N ALA A 8 0.67 -8.87 -6.23
CA ALA A 8 -0.44 -8.62 -7.12
C ALA A 8 -0.36 -9.52 -8.33
N ASN A 9 -1.48 -9.65 -9.06
CA ASN A 9 -1.49 -10.41 -10.30
C ASN A 9 -0.46 -9.82 -11.27
N CYS A 10 0.26 -10.68 -11.99
CA CYS A 10 1.32 -10.23 -12.89
C CYS A 10 0.81 -9.39 -14.07
N ALA A 11 -0.50 -9.34 -14.31
CA ALA A 11 -1.09 -8.46 -15.30
C ALA A 11 -1.21 -7.01 -14.82
N VAL A 12 -1.03 -6.76 -13.53
CA VAL A 12 -1.10 -5.40 -12.97
C VAL A 12 0.05 -4.56 -13.54
N ARG A 13 -0.28 -3.41 -14.12
CA ARG A 13 0.71 -2.49 -14.70
C ARG A 13 0.96 -1.27 -13.83
N ASN A 14 -0.08 -0.79 -13.15
CA ASN A 14 0.00 0.42 -12.34
C ASN A 14 -0.58 0.14 -10.97
N ILE A 15 0.17 0.51 -9.93
CA ILE A 15 -0.26 0.43 -8.55
C ILE A 15 -0.28 1.84 -8.00
N TYR A 16 -1.41 2.22 -7.39
CA TYR A 16 -1.65 3.54 -6.84
C TYR A 16 -1.75 3.47 -5.33
N VAL A 17 -1.36 4.55 -4.67
CA VAL A 17 -1.48 4.67 -3.22
C VAL A 17 -2.24 5.95 -2.91
N ASN A 18 -3.35 5.81 -2.19
CA ASN A 18 -4.09 6.95 -1.67
C ASN A 18 -3.72 7.12 -0.20
N ILE A 19 -3.37 8.34 0.19
CA ILE A 19 -2.83 8.64 1.52
C ILE A 19 -3.84 9.48 2.28
N ALA A 20 -4.23 9.00 3.47
CA ALA A 20 -5.01 9.78 4.42
C ALA A 20 -4.20 9.94 5.70
N ASN A 21 -4.02 11.18 6.13
CA ASN A 21 -3.28 11.51 7.35
C ASN A 21 -4.21 12.21 8.32
N GLN A 22 -4.39 11.63 9.51
CA GLN A 22 -5.21 12.20 10.56
C GLN A 22 -4.50 12.04 11.89
N ASP A 23 -4.15 13.16 12.53
CA ASP A 23 -3.39 13.20 13.79
C ASP A 23 -2.10 12.37 13.65
N ASN A 24 -1.92 11.35 14.48
CA ASN A 24 -0.76 10.48 14.45
C ASN A 24 -1.01 9.16 13.71
N GLN A 25 -2.06 9.13 12.89
CA GLN A 25 -2.42 7.94 12.13
C GLN A 25 -2.35 8.22 10.62
N ILE A 26 -1.65 7.35 9.91
CA ILE A 26 -1.57 7.38 8.45
C ILE A 26 -2.24 6.13 7.92
N THR A 27 -3.16 6.31 6.99
CA THR A 27 -3.84 5.21 6.31
C THR A 27 -3.49 5.26 4.83
N LEU A 28 -2.95 4.16 4.34
CA LEU A 28 -2.63 3.99 2.92
C LEU A 28 -3.60 2.99 2.31
N VAL A 29 -4.19 3.38 1.19
CA VAL A 29 -5.07 2.51 0.41
C VAL A 29 -4.36 2.21 -0.90
N VAL A 30 -4.00 0.94 -1.10
CA VAL A 30 -3.26 0.49 -2.28
C VAL A 30 -4.24 -0.17 -3.22
N TYR A 31 -4.27 0.28 -4.47
CA TYR A 31 -5.15 -0.26 -5.49
C TYR A 31 -4.44 -0.26 -6.85
N HIS A 32 -4.99 -1.00 -7.80
CA HIS A 32 -4.39 -1.09 -9.13
C HIS A 32 -5.40 -0.70 -10.19
N ASN A 33 -4.92 -0.52 -11.43
CA ASN A 33 -5.77 -0.25 -12.56
C ASN A 33 -6.71 -1.43 -12.84
N VAL A 34 -7.85 -1.15 -13.49
CA VAL A 34 -8.76 -2.20 -13.95
C VAL A 34 -8.04 -3.07 -14.96
N LEU A 35 -8.18 -4.39 -14.83
CA LEU A 35 -7.52 -5.37 -15.69
C LEU A 35 -8.52 -5.96 -16.66
N ASP A 36 -8.12 -6.08 -17.92
CA ASP A 36 -8.94 -6.75 -18.96
C ASP A 36 -8.88 -8.27 -18.80
N ALA A 37 -7.76 -8.79 -18.36
CA ALA A 37 -7.56 -10.21 -18.15
C ALA A 37 -6.54 -10.42 -17.04
N LEU A 38 -6.62 -11.59 -16.38
CA LEU A 38 -5.69 -11.97 -15.33
C LEU A 38 -4.62 -12.91 -15.88
N ALA A 39 -3.41 -12.75 -15.39
CA ALA A 39 -2.32 -13.70 -15.64
C ALA A 39 -2.42 -14.86 -14.63
N ASP A 40 -1.76 -15.99 -14.93
CA ASP A 40 -1.76 -17.16 -14.06
C ASP A 40 -0.67 -17.10 -12.99
N CYS A 41 -0.19 -15.93 -12.64
CA CYS A 41 0.89 -15.78 -11.68
C CYS A 41 0.66 -14.58 -10.78
N ILE A 42 1.36 -14.61 -9.62
CA ILE A 42 1.40 -13.51 -8.67
C ILE A 42 2.82 -12.95 -8.69
N CYS A 43 2.95 -11.66 -8.89
CA CYS A 43 4.22 -10.96 -8.88
C CYS A 43 4.37 -10.11 -7.62
N LYS A 44 5.61 -9.83 -7.25
CA LYS A 44 5.93 -8.91 -6.16
C LYS A 44 6.35 -7.58 -6.74
N TYR A 45 5.84 -6.51 -6.16
CA TYR A 45 6.13 -5.15 -6.58
C TYR A 45 6.63 -4.33 -5.41
N ASP A 46 7.58 -3.44 -5.68
CA ASP A 46 7.97 -2.39 -4.73
C ASP A 46 7.34 -1.09 -5.21
N VAL A 47 6.55 -0.47 -4.33
CA VAL A 47 5.81 0.73 -4.68
C VAL A 47 6.45 1.92 -3.99
N ASN A 48 7.00 2.85 -4.79
CA ASN A 48 7.57 4.08 -4.30
C ASN A 48 6.52 5.18 -4.31
N PHE A 49 6.41 5.92 -3.21
CA PHE A 49 5.50 7.06 -3.15
C PHE A 49 6.08 8.13 -2.23
N LYS A 50 5.61 9.36 -2.40
CA LYS A 50 6.00 10.48 -1.56
C LYS A 50 4.84 10.91 -0.69
N MET A 51 5.12 11.09 0.60
CA MET A 51 4.18 11.73 1.52
C MET A 51 4.62 13.18 1.71
N SER A 52 3.84 14.11 1.18
CA SER A 52 4.09 15.54 1.36
C SER A 52 3.33 16.06 2.58
N LYS A 53 3.85 17.09 3.21
CA LYS A 53 3.22 17.77 4.36
C LYS A 53 3.06 16.87 5.58
N VAL A 54 3.92 15.87 5.72
CA VAL A 54 3.95 15.01 6.91
C VAL A 54 5.13 15.45 7.78
N ILE A 55 4.84 15.76 9.04
CA ILE A 55 5.86 16.15 10.01
C ILE A 55 6.62 14.89 10.44
N PRO A 56 7.96 14.91 10.49
CA PRO A 56 8.71 13.76 10.99
C PRO A 56 8.27 13.36 12.40
N GLY A 57 8.22 12.07 12.68
CA GLY A 57 7.80 11.55 13.96
C GLY A 57 7.28 10.13 13.88
N ASN A 58 6.67 9.68 14.98
CA ASN A 58 6.11 8.34 15.09
C ASN A 58 4.64 8.36 14.70
N TYR A 59 4.25 7.42 13.84
CA TYR A 59 2.88 7.29 13.35
C TYR A 59 2.41 5.85 13.44
N GLN A 60 1.10 5.68 13.68
CA GLN A 60 0.42 4.42 13.46
C GLN A 60 0.13 4.32 11.96
N LEU A 61 0.67 3.31 11.31
CA LEU A 61 0.48 3.11 9.89
C LEU A 61 -0.41 1.91 9.62
N LYS A 62 -1.44 2.11 8.83
CA LYS A 62 -2.31 1.04 8.34
C LYS A 62 -2.31 1.06 6.83
N VAL A 63 -2.13 -0.11 6.22
CA VAL A 63 -2.14 -0.26 4.76
C VAL A 63 -3.24 -1.25 4.39
N TYR A 64 -4.13 -0.83 3.51
CA TYR A 64 -5.23 -1.66 3.02
C TYR A 64 -5.06 -1.91 1.53
N TYR A 65 -5.33 -3.13 1.11
CA TYR A 65 -5.48 -3.45 -0.30
C TYR A 65 -6.93 -3.25 -0.71
N ALA A 66 -7.14 -2.41 -1.72
CA ALA A 66 -8.47 -2.05 -2.19
C ALA A 66 -8.71 -2.57 -3.60
N LYS A 67 -9.98 -2.63 -3.98
CA LYS A 67 -10.39 -2.88 -5.36
C LYS A 67 -10.05 -1.67 -6.23
N PRO A 68 -10.04 -1.81 -7.57
CA PRO A 68 -9.75 -0.67 -8.44
C PRO A 68 -10.66 0.53 -8.23
N ASN A 69 -11.85 0.34 -7.68
CA ASN A 69 -12.76 1.43 -7.30
C ASN A 69 -12.47 2.02 -5.92
N MET A 70 -11.36 1.64 -5.29
CA MET A 70 -10.91 2.08 -3.96
C MET A 70 -11.78 1.58 -2.80
N LYS A 71 -12.63 0.60 -3.00
CA LYS A 71 -13.43 0.02 -1.91
C LYS A 71 -12.62 -1.07 -1.20
N TYR A 72 -12.66 -1.03 0.14
CA TYR A 72 -11.96 -2.01 0.97
C TYR A 72 -12.71 -2.21 2.29
N GLU A 73 -12.38 -3.31 2.97
CA GLU A 73 -12.91 -3.65 4.29
C GLU A 73 -11.78 -3.78 5.30
N ALA A 74 -12.11 -3.86 6.57
CA ALA A 74 -11.12 -4.01 7.65
C ALA A 74 -10.26 -5.26 7.49
N SER A 75 -10.82 -6.33 6.90
CA SER A 75 -10.09 -7.57 6.64
C SER A 75 -9.06 -7.45 5.52
N ASP A 76 -9.11 -6.38 4.73
CA ASP A 76 -8.18 -6.14 3.63
C ASP A 76 -6.86 -5.51 4.10
N ILE A 77 -6.64 -5.43 5.40
CA ILE A 77 -5.44 -4.82 5.95
C ILE A 77 -4.20 -5.67 5.63
N ALA A 78 -3.19 -5.04 5.04
CA ALA A 78 -1.93 -5.67 4.67
C ALA A 78 -0.78 -5.30 5.59
N TYR A 79 -0.94 -4.25 6.38
CA TYR A 79 0.05 -3.82 7.36
C TYR A 79 -0.64 -2.99 8.44
N ASN A 80 -0.24 -3.22 9.70
CA ASN A 80 -0.69 -2.43 10.82
C ASN A 80 0.45 -2.38 11.84
N GLY A 81 1.05 -1.22 11.99
CA GLY A 81 2.18 -1.06 12.91
C GLY A 81 2.59 0.39 13.04
N GLN A 82 3.62 0.62 13.84
CA GLN A 82 4.17 1.95 14.03
C GLN A 82 5.36 2.17 13.11
N VAL A 83 5.45 3.37 12.56
CA VAL A 83 6.60 3.79 11.75
C VAL A 83 7.16 5.09 12.30
N ASN A 84 8.46 5.24 12.21
CA ASN A 84 9.14 6.48 12.53
C ASN A 84 9.57 7.13 11.21
N LEU A 85 8.96 8.27 10.90
CA LEU A 85 9.28 9.02 9.69
C LEU A 85 10.35 10.05 9.99
N VAL A 86 11.45 10.01 9.23
CA VAL A 86 12.57 10.91 9.38
C VAL A 86 12.71 11.71 8.09
N GLN A 87 12.94 13.01 8.23
CA GLN A 87 13.12 13.89 7.09
C GLN A 87 14.31 13.45 6.24
N ASN A 88 14.13 13.46 4.91
CA ASN A 88 15.14 13.09 3.93
C ASN A 88 15.61 11.64 3.98
N LYS A 89 14.85 10.76 4.64
CA LYS A 89 15.11 9.33 4.64
C LYS A 89 13.92 8.57 4.10
N LYS A 90 14.19 7.50 3.35
CA LYS A 90 13.14 6.60 2.89
C LYS A 90 12.74 5.66 4.01
N ALA A 91 11.44 5.45 4.17
CA ALA A 91 10.90 4.43 5.05
C ALA A 91 10.52 3.22 4.19
N TYR A 92 10.93 2.04 4.62
CA TYR A 92 10.64 0.78 3.95
C TYR A 92 9.62 0.01 4.77
N ILE A 93 8.53 -0.37 4.13
CA ILE A 93 7.41 -1.05 4.79
C ILE A 93 7.18 -2.36 4.06
N THR A 94 7.44 -3.48 4.74
CA THR A 94 7.22 -4.81 4.19
C THR A 94 5.81 -5.26 4.53
N LEU A 95 5.01 -5.56 3.52
CA LEU A 95 3.61 -5.91 3.68
C LEU A 95 3.43 -7.39 4.01
N ASN A 96 2.26 -7.73 4.53
CA ASN A 96 1.92 -9.10 4.91
C ASN A 96 1.94 -10.01 3.68
N ALA A 97 2.78 -11.05 3.73
CA ALA A 97 2.95 -11.99 2.62
C ALA A 97 1.69 -12.81 2.31
N ASP A 98 0.77 -12.91 3.26
CA ASP A 98 -0.48 -13.66 3.08
C ASP A 98 -1.55 -12.85 2.36
N LYS A 99 -1.31 -11.57 2.11
CA LYS A 99 -2.25 -10.70 1.41
C LYS A 99 -1.81 -10.47 -0.02
N VAL A 100 -2.78 -10.46 -0.92
CA VAL A 100 -2.55 -10.25 -2.35
C VAL A 100 -3.51 -9.18 -2.85
N LEU A 101 -2.97 -8.24 -3.62
CA LEU A 101 -3.79 -7.22 -4.27
C LEU A 101 -4.42 -7.83 -5.52
N LEU A 102 -5.71 -8.10 -5.46
CA LEU A 102 -6.45 -8.74 -6.54
C LEU A 102 -7.62 -7.89 -6.99
N GLU A 103 -7.87 -7.93 -8.28
CA GLU A 103 -9.12 -7.45 -8.83
C GLU A 103 -10.21 -8.48 -8.58
N MET A 104 -11.30 -8.02 -8.04
CA MET A 104 -12.44 -8.88 -7.73
C MET A 104 -13.67 -8.41 -8.50
#